data_a94370fd196f8137b8e998289ab7c390
#
_entry.id   a94370fd196f8137b8e998289ab7c390
#
_cell.length_a   1.000
_cell.length_b   1.000
_cell.length_c   1.000
_cell.angle_alpha   90.00
_cell.angle_beta   90.00
_cell.angle_gamma   90.00
#
_symmetry.space_group_name_H-M   'P 1'
#
loop_
_entity.id
_entity.type
_entity.pdbx_description
1 polymer ?
#
loop_
_entity_poly.entity_id
_entity_poly.type
_entity_poly.pdbx_seq_one_letter_code
_entity_poly.pdbx_strand_id
1 'polypeptide(L)'
;MRIADVMTRDLPTADPQASIRDAAREMRRTGLRALPVCDGSRLVGIVTDWDLVEALAGEDDPDRQPLADCMSTDLVAVAPDATLTDAAEVMAEREVHHLVVRDGDRLEGMVHLDVEWSQLSSASGPPVVSFTAPI
;
A
#
# COMPACT_ATOMS: atom_id res chain seq x y z
N MET A 1 11.14 4.92 -18.18
CA MET A 1 10.36 3.76 -17.68
C MET A 1 9.17 4.27 -16.86
N ARG A 2 8.01 3.73 -17.13
CA ARG A 2 6.76 4.10 -16.45
C ARG A 2 6.46 3.13 -15.32
N ILE A 3 5.66 3.58 -14.38
CA ILE A 3 5.23 2.74 -13.25
C ILE A 3 4.52 1.49 -13.74
N ALA A 4 3.73 1.60 -14.80
CA ALA A 4 3.04 0.45 -15.41
C ALA A 4 3.99 -0.68 -15.80
N ASP A 5 5.26 -0.37 -16.07
CA ASP A 5 6.27 -1.36 -16.49
C ASP A 5 6.81 -2.20 -15.31
N VAL A 6 6.67 -1.71 -14.08
CA VAL A 6 7.25 -2.35 -12.88
C VAL A 6 6.24 -2.69 -11.81
N MET A 7 5.01 -2.19 -11.89
CA MET A 7 3.99 -2.46 -10.88
C MET A 7 3.55 -3.91 -10.89
N THR A 8 3.11 -4.40 -9.74
CA THR A 8 2.43 -5.70 -9.62
C THR A 8 0.95 -5.48 -9.88
N ARG A 9 0.39 -6.23 -10.83
CA ARG A 9 -1.00 -6.07 -11.28
C ARG A 9 -1.98 -7.01 -10.58
N ASP A 10 -1.61 -8.27 -10.42
CA ASP A 10 -2.46 -9.28 -9.80
C ASP A 10 -2.27 -9.24 -8.29
N LEU A 11 -2.94 -8.27 -7.66
CA LEU A 11 -2.83 -8.03 -6.23
C LEU A 11 -4.00 -8.67 -5.49
N PRO A 12 -3.75 -9.30 -4.35
CA PRO A 12 -4.83 -9.58 -3.42
C PRO A 12 -5.39 -8.26 -2.91
N THR A 13 -6.70 -8.15 -2.92
CA THR A 13 -7.42 -6.99 -2.39
C THR A 13 -8.33 -7.45 -1.26
N ALA A 14 -8.70 -6.53 -0.39
CA ALA A 14 -9.63 -6.81 0.68
C ALA A 14 -10.93 -6.06 0.42
N ASP A 15 -12.04 -6.63 0.89
CA ASP A 15 -13.33 -5.97 0.88
C ASP A 15 -13.42 -5.04 2.10
N PRO A 16 -14.05 -3.85 1.99
CA PRO A 16 -14.17 -2.95 3.15
C PRO A 16 -14.95 -3.56 4.31
N GLN A 17 -15.79 -4.57 4.06
CA GLN A 17 -16.53 -5.27 5.11
C GLN A 17 -15.81 -6.52 5.62
N ALA A 18 -14.65 -6.86 5.07
CA ALA A 18 -13.83 -7.94 5.59
C ALA A 18 -13.34 -7.59 7.00
N SER A 19 -13.09 -8.62 7.81
CA SER A 19 -12.63 -8.42 9.19
C SER A 19 -11.12 -8.18 9.27
N ILE A 20 -10.68 -7.67 10.40
CA ILE A 20 -9.25 -7.53 10.73
C ILE A 20 -8.57 -8.89 10.61
N ARG A 21 -9.20 -9.95 11.10
CA ARG A 21 -8.64 -11.31 11.03
C ARG A 21 -8.48 -11.78 9.58
N ASP A 22 -9.47 -11.51 8.73
CA ASP A 22 -9.37 -11.87 7.30
C ASP A 22 -8.18 -11.18 6.63
N ALA A 23 -7.99 -9.90 6.90
CA ALA A 23 -6.85 -9.15 6.36
C ALA A 23 -5.52 -9.70 6.88
N ALA A 24 -5.45 -10.01 8.18
CA ALA A 24 -4.24 -10.57 8.77
C ALA A 24 -3.88 -11.93 8.16
N ARG A 25 -4.86 -12.78 7.91
CA ARG A 25 -4.67 -14.07 7.24
C ARG A 25 -4.15 -13.89 5.81
N GLU A 26 -4.70 -12.94 5.09
CA GLU A 26 -4.28 -12.65 3.73
C GLU A 26 -2.85 -12.11 3.69
N MET A 27 -2.49 -11.23 4.60
CA MET A 27 -1.12 -10.72 4.72
C MET A 27 -0.13 -11.85 5.05
N ARG A 28 -0.53 -12.76 5.94
CA ARG A 28 0.31 -13.92 6.30
C ARG A 28 0.48 -14.87 5.11
N ARG A 29 -0.60 -15.11 4.36
CA ARG A 29 -0.57 -15.99 3.19
C ARG A 29 0.32 -15.45 2.08
N THR A 30 0.28 -14.14 1.85
CA THR A 30 0.96 -13.50 0.72
C THR A 30 2.32 -12.90 1.06
N GLY A 31 2.59 -12.64 2.34
CA GLY A 31 3.78 -11.92 2.77
C GLY A 31 3.68 -10.41 2.59
N LEU A 32 2.53 -9.92 2.13
CA LEU A 32 2.32 -8.49 1.94
C LEU A 32 2.05 -7.80 3.27
N ARG A 33 2.52 -6.57 3.40
CA ARG A 33 2.30 -5.73 4.58
C ARG A 33 1.26 -4.64 4.35
N ALA A 34 0.71 -4.58 3.14
CA ALA A 34 -0.34 -3.65 2.78
C ALA A 34 -1.27 -4.32 1.79
N LEU A 35 -2.56 -4.09 1.98
CA LEU A 35 -3.60 -4.60 1.08
C LEU A 35 -4.46 -3.43 0.62
N PRO A 36 -4.61 -3.24 -0.70
CA PRO A 36 -5.62 -2.32 -1.19
C PRO A 36 -7.01 -2.81 -0.79
N VAL A 37 -7.87 -1.89 -0.38
CA VAL A 37 -9.25 -2.19 -0.03
C VAL A 37 -10.13 -1.67 -1.16
N CYS A 38 -10.89 -2.57 -1.76
CA CYS A 38 -11.71 -2.28 -2.93
C CYS A 38 -13.15 -2.67 -2.70
N ASP A 39 -14.07 -1.81 -3.12
CA ASP A 39 -15.48 -2.13 -3.23
C ASP A 39 -15.74 -2.44 -4.71
N GLY A 40 -15.80 -3.73 -5.04
CA GLY A 40 -15.75 -4.16 -6.43
C GLY A 40 -14.40 -3.79 -7.07
N SER A 41 -14.44 -3.04 -8.17
CA SER A 41 -13.24 -2.54 -8.85
C SER A 41 -12.78 -1.17 -8.34
N ARG A 42 -13.55 -0.55 -7.44
CA ARG A 42 -13.28 0.78 -6.92
C ARG A 42 -12.37 0.71 -5.71
N LEU A 43 -11.24 1.40 -5.79
CA LEU A 43 -10.31 1.53 -4.68
C LEU A 43 -10.89 2.51 -3.66
N VAL A 44 -11.05 2.08 -2.41
CA VAL A 44 -11.63 2.90 -1.34
C VAL A 44 -10.68 3.15 -0.19
N GLY A 45 -9.61 2.37 -0.07
CA GLY A 45 -8.65 2.54 1.00
C GLY A 45 -7.47 1.60 0.88
N ILE A 46 -6.62 1.65 1.89
CA ILE A 46 -5.51 0.72 2.06
C ILE A 46 -5.42 0.34 3.53
N VAL A 47 -5.12 -0.91 3.81
CA VAL A 47 -4.86 -1.37 5.17
C VAL A 47 -3.45 -1.93 5.25
N THR A 48 -2.70 -1.50 6.27
CA THR A 48 -1.34 -1.95 6.50
C THR A 48 -1.31 -2.87 7.72
N ASP A 49 -0.19 -3.59 7.89
CA ASP A 49 0.05 -4.39 9.08
C ASP A 49 -0.01 -3.53 10.36
N TRP A 50 0.48 -2.29 10.30
CA TRP A 50 0.40 -1.37 11.42
C TRP A 50 -1.04 -1.00 11.77
N ASP A 51 -1.89 -0.79 10.76
CA ASP A 51 -3.32 -0.53 10.98
C ASP A 51 -3.98 -1.66 11.76
N LEU A 52 -3.62 -2.91 11.44
CA LEU A 52 -4.13 -4.08 12.15
C LEU A 52 -3.61 -4.13 13.59
N VAL A 53 -2.33 -3.81 13.80
CA VAL A 53 -1.75 -3.75 15.14
C VAL A 53 -2.45 -2.70 16.00
N GLU A 54 -2.70 -1.52 15.46
CA GLU A 54 -3.40 -0.45 16.16
C GLU A 54 -4.83 -0.86 16.53
N ALA A 55 -5.54 -1.49 15.60
CA ALA A 55 -6.89 -1.97 15.84
C ALA A 55 -6.92 -3.03 16.94
N LEU A 56 -5.95 -3.97 16.93
CA LEU A 56 -5.85 -5.02 17.93
C LEU A 56 -5.40 -4.49 19.30
N ALA A 57 -4.62 -3.42 19.33
CA ALA A 57 -4.20 -2.78 20.59
C ALA A 57 -5.36 -2.04 21.27
N GLY A 58 -6.39 -1.69 20.51
CA GLY A 58 -7.63 -1.15 21.03
C GLY A 58 -8.56 -2.26 21.54
N GLU A 59 -9.83 -1.95 21.68
CA GLU A 59 -10.84 -2.90 22.13
C GLU A 59 -11.64 -3.52 20.98
N ASP A 60 -11.10 -3.46 19.75
CA ASP A 60 -11.76 -3.95 18.57
C ASP A 60 -11.78 -5.47 18.52
N ASP A 61 -12.92 -6.04 18.14
CA ASP A 61 -13.05 -7.47 17.93
C ASP A 61 -12.52 -7.81 16.52
N PRO A 62 -11.41 -8.58 16.40
CA PRO A 62 -10.80 -8.86 15.11
C PRO A 62 -11.69 -9.67 14.16
N ASP A 63 -12.72 -10.34 14.68
CA ASP A 63 -13.66 -11.11 13.86
C ASP A 63 -14.86 -10.31 13.40
N ARG A 64 -15.11 -9.15 14.01
CA ARG A 64 -16.29 -8.33 13.73
C ARG A 64 -15.97 -6.95 13.18
N GLN A 65 -14.80 -6.39 13.54
CA GLN A 65 -14.41 -5.06 13.11
C GLN A 65 -14.16 -5.06 11.60
N PRO A 66 -14.93 -4.28 10.81
CA PRO A 66 -14.69 -4.19 9.37
C PRO A 66 -13.48 -3.33 9.06
N LEU A 67 -12.79 -3.64 7.97
CA LEU A 67 -11.63 -2.89 7.53
C LEU A 67 -11.97 -1.42 7.23
N ALA A 68 -13.20 -1.14 6.85
CA ALA A 68 -13.67 0.22 6.61
C ALA A 68 -13.44 1.15 7.82
N ASP A 69 -13.46 0.59 9.04
CA ASP A 69 -13.28 1.38 10.26
C ASP A 69 -11.82 1.61 10.63
N CYS A 70 -10.88 0.84 10.06
CA CYS A 70 -9.46 0.97 10.39
C CYS A 70 -8.56 1.27 9.20
N MET A 71 -9.05 1.17 7.97
CA MET A 71 -8.26 1.46 6.77
C MET A 71 -7.93 2.95 6.64
N SER A 72 -6.85 3.25 5.95
CA SER A 72 -6.53 4.62 5.56
C SER A 72 -7.25 4.96 4.25
N THR A 73 -7.89 6.12 4.19
CA THR A 73 -8.53 6.64 2.98
C THR A 73 -7.71 7.74 2.33
N ASP A 74 -6.68 8.24 3.01
CA ASP A 74 -5.71 9.18 2.44
C ASP A 74 -4.67 8.39 1.65
N LEU A 75 -5.01 8.08 0.40
CA LEU A 75 -4.23 7.19 -0.44
C LEU A 75 -3.06 7.93 -1.08
N VAL A 76 -1.85 7.40 -0.88
CA VAL A 76 -0.68 7.84 -1.64
C VAL A 76 -0.66 7.02 -2.92
N ALA A 77 -0.95 7.67 -4.04
CA ALA A 77 -1.18 7.00 -5.30
C ALA A 77 -0.58 7.78 -6.47
N VAL A 78 -0.31 7.06 -7.54
CA VAL A 78 0.13 7.63 -8.83
C VAL A 78 -0.66 6.97 -9.96
N ALA A 79 -0.64 7.62 -11.12
CA ALA A 79 -1.22 7.05 -12.34
C ALA A 79 -0.23 6.06 -12.98
N PRO A 80 -0.72 5.11 -13.81
CA PRO A 80 0.15 4.12 -14.45
C PRO A 80 1.21 4.72 -15.38
N ASP A 81 0.95 5.88 -15.95
CA ASP A 81 1.86 6.58 -16.86
C ASP A 81 2.89 7.46 -16.13
N ALA A 82 2.83 7.54 -14.80
CA ALA A 82 3.86 8.24 -14.03
C ALA A 82 5.23 7.58 -14.23
N THR A 83 6.29 8.39 -14.14
CA THR A 83 7.65 7.87 -14.23
C THR A 83 8.09 7.30 -12.89
N LEU A 84 9.14 6.46 -12.90
CA LEU A 84 9.75 5.97 -11.67
C LEU A 84 10.27 7.12 -10.81
N THR A 85 10.79 8.17 -11.43
CA THR A 85 11.27 9.36 -10.72
C THR A 85 10.12 10.05 -9.99
N ASP A 86 8.97 10.24 -10.64
CA ASP A 86 7.78 10.83 -10.02
C ASP A 86 7.32 10.00 -8.82
N ALA A 87 7.27 8.69 -8.98
CA ALA A 87 6.86 7.79 -7.92
C ALA A 87 7.83 7.83 -6.74
N ALA A 88 9.13 7.81 -7.01
CA ALA A 88 10.15 7.89 -5.97
C ALA A 88 10.07 9.21 -5.19
N GLU A 89 9.81 10.31 -5.87
CA GLU A 89 9.63 11.61 -5.23
C GLU A 89 8.42 11.63 -4.30
N VAL A 90 7.29 11.08 -4.75
CA VAL A 90 6.08 10.99 -3.93
C VAL A 90 6.33 10.12 -2.69
N MET A 91 6.97 8.98 -2.87
CA MET A 91 7.27 8.07 -1.76
C MET A 91 8.23 8.70 -0.75
N ALA A 92 9.25 9.41 -1.22
CA ALA A 92 10.20 10.11 -0.36
C ALA A 92 9.53 11.24 0.42
N GLU A 93 8.70 12.04 -0.26
CA GLU A 93 7.98 13.16 0.35
C GLU A 93 7.02 12.69 1.43
N ARG A 94 6.34 11.57 1.21
CA ARG A 94 5.35 11.02 2.13
C ARG A 94 5.94 9.98 3.09
N GLU A 95 7.20 9.60 2.93
CA GLU A 95 7.90 8.61 3.74
C GLU A 95 7.14 7.28 3.81
N VAL A 96 6.69 6.80 2.65
CA VAL A 96 5.95 5.54 2.53
C VAL A 96 6.76 4.50 1.76
N HIS A 97 6.49 3.22 2.02
CA HIS A 97 7.20 2.09 1.40
C HIS A 97 6.40 1.42 0.30
N HIS A 98 5.16 1.82 0.10
CA HIS A 98 4.31 1.27 -0.95
C HIS A 98 3.45 2.38 -1.53
N LEU A 99 3.09 2.20 -2.77
CA LEU A 99 2.38 3.19 -3.55
C LEU A 99 1.33 2.47 -4.38
N VAL A 100 0.10 2.95 -4.27
CA VAL A 100 -1.00 2.40 -5.06
C VAL A 100 -0.96 3.06 -6.43
N VAL A 101 -1.18 2.25 -7.47
CA VAL A 101 -1.29 2.73 -8.85
C VAL A 101 -2.76 2.65 -9.25
N ARG A 102 -3.34 3.78 -9.59
CA ARG A 102 -4.76 3.85 -9.95
C ARG A 102 -5.00 4.72 -11.17
N ASP A 103 -6.06 4.37 -11.89
CA ASP A 103 -6.60 5.17 -12.98
C ASP A 103 -8.01 5.60 -12.56
N GLY A 104 -8.16 6.86 -12.15
CA GLY A 104 -9.39 7.32 -11.51
C GLY A 104 -9.61 6.55 -10.20
N ASP A 105 -10.77 5.90 -10.08
CA ASP A 105 -11.12 5.08 -8.92
C ASP A 105 -10.66 3.63 -9.04
N ARG A 106 -10.13 3.25 -10.20
CA ARG A 106 -9.78 1.87 -10.48
C ARG A 106 -8.36 1.55 -10.07
N LEU A 107 -8.21 0.49 -9.26
CA LEU A 107 -6.89 -0.04 -8.90
C LEU A 107 -6.25 -0.70 -10.12
N GLU A 108 -5.05 -0.26 -10.48
CA GLU A 108 -4.27 -0.86 -11.58
C GLU A 108 -3.14 -1.74 -11.06
N GLY A 109 -2.55 -1.38 -9.95
CA GLY A 109 -1.44 -2.14 -9.39
C GLY A 109 -0.87 -1.50 -8.12
N MET A 110 0.28 -1.99 -7.71
CA MET A 110 1.00 -1.45 -6.56
C MET A 110 2.49 -1.61 -6.79
N VAL A 111 3.27 -0.67 -6.26
CA VAL A 111 4.72 -0.79 -6.20
C VAL A 111 5.15 -0.73 -4.75
N HIS A 112 6.15 -1.52 -4.41
CA HIS A 112 6.77 -1.55 -3.10
C HIS A 112 8.21 -1.05 -3.22
N LEU A 113 8.62 -0.26 -2.24
CA LEU A 113 9.95 0.33 -2.22
C LEU A 113 10.67 -0.10 -0.96
N ASP A 114 11.88 -0.65 -1.14
CA ASP A 114 12.73 -1.03 -0.02
C ASP A 114 13.73 0.10 0.22
N VAL A 115 13.35 1.04 1.09
CA VAL A 115 14.14 2.23 1.40
C VAL A 115 14.15 2.47 2.91
N GLU A 116 15.32 2.78 3.44
CA GLU A 116 15.44 3.30 4.80
C GLU A 116 15.48 4.82 4.76
N TRP A 117 14.34 5.44 5.03
CA TRP A 117 14.20 6.89 4.96
C TRP A 117 15.14 7.65 5.89
N SER A 118 15.49 7.04 7.02
CA SER A 118 16.41 7.65 7.98
C SER A 118 17.82 7.88 7.42
N GLN A 119 18.23 7.13 6.41
CA GLN A 119 19.53 7.29 5.77
C GLN A 119 19.53 8.37 4.69
N LEU A 120 18.37 8.76 4.18
CA LEU A 120 18.26 9.73 3.09
C LEU A 120 18.55 11.15 3.55
N SER A 121 18.28 11.48 4.81
CA SER A 121 18.50 12.84 5.35
C SER A 121 19.97 13.17 5.53
N SER A 122 20.86 12.20 5.54
CA SER A 122 22.31 12.38 5.72
C SER A 122 23.12 12.14 4.45
N ALA A 123 22.47 11.69 3.37
CA ALA A 123 23.14 11.39 2.11
C ALA A 123 23.24 12.64 1.24
N SER A 124 24.41 12.88 0.66
CA SER A 124 24.58 13.88 -0.40
C SER A 124 24.27 13.20 -1.74
N GLY A 125 23.24 13.70 -2.41
CA GLY A 125 22.83 13.18 -3.70
C GLY A 125 21.43 12.52 -3.66
N PRO A 126 20.89 12.12 -4.82
CA PRO A 126 19.59 11.49 -4.89
C PRO A 126 19.60 10.13 -4.19
N PRO A 127 18.50 9.74 -3.53
CA PRO A 127 18.41 8.45 -2.88
C PRO A 127 18.49 7.32 -3.91
N VAL A 128 19.19 6.24 -3.55
CA VAL A 128 19.16 5.02 -4.35
C VAL A 128 17.87 4.29 -3.99
N VAL A 129 17.02 4.12 -4.98
CA VAL A 129 15.71 3.54 -4.83
C VAL A 129 15.65 2.27 -5.68
N SER A 130 15.31 1.15 -5.06
CA SER A 130 15.03 -0.08 -5.80
C SER A 130 13.57 -0.45 -5.65
N PHE A 131 12.91 -0.70 -6.78
CA PHE A 131 11.53 -1.13 -6.82
C PHE A 131 11.51 -2.66 -6.83
N THR A 132 10.88 -3.26 -5.82
CA THR A 132 10.65 -4.69 -5.78
C THR A 132 9.16 -4.95 -5.90
N ALA A 133 8.81 -5.99 -6.67
CA ALA A 133 7.43 -6.42 -6.73
C ALA A 133 7.04 -7.05 -5.39
N PRO A 134 5.87 -6.74 -4.83
CA PRO A 134 5.36 -7.48 -3.68
C PRO A 134 5.11 -8.92 -4.10
N ILE A 135 5.38 -9.82 -3.19
CA ILE A 135 5.27 -11.26 -3.47
C ILE A 135 3.81 -11.68 -3.49
#